data_35a20840c56bdf7176e9ed6e56ae7adc
#
_entry.id   35a20840c56bdf7176e9ed6e56ae7adc
#
_cell.length_a   1.000
_cell.length_b   1.000
_cell.length_c   1.000
_cell.angle_alpha   90.00
_cell.angle_beta   90.00
_cell.angle_gamma   90.00
#
_symmetry.space_group_name_H-M   'P 1'
#
loop_
_entity.id
_entity.type
_entity.pdbx_description
1 polymer ?
#
loop_
_entity_poly.entity_id
_entity_poly.type
_entity_poly.pdbx_seq_one_letter_code
_entity_poly.pdbx_strand_id
1 'polypeptide(L)'
;MPELNILPVVDNNIAVGIIFREKFLNKLFSSHYGIELYGKNPINTFIESTPLCFDKNMPIELVSKQLTTLMSNDPAFIITDNCEYLGIGTVLDLLAEFTRQQLDNAKHANPLTLLPGSTPINKLVNQLLENKKPFSFGYFDLDNFKPYNDVYGYDAGDEIIKAVAKTLSHHVPPECGRVGHIGGDDFIVVFTCNDWLSRCENILETFKNEVLSYYNEKDINTQGIITENRKGEKCFFPLISLSVGLVNQLSTIRCRSHVDIADLASEAKKIAKNIPGNSYFINQRLST
;
A
#
# COMPACT_ATOMS: atom_id res chain seq x y z
N MET A 1 14.37 -18.76 -32.89
CA MET A 1 14.43 -17.37 -32.40
C MET A 1 12.99 -16.96 -32.02
N PRO A 2 12.72 -16.37 -30.89
CA PRO A 2 11.40 -15.84 -30.63
C PRO A 2 11.09 -14.82 -31.74
N GLU A 3 9.87 -14.88 -32.28
CA GLU A 3 9.47 -13.96 -33.34
C GLU A 3 9.38 -12.55 -32.76
N LEU A 4 10.28 -11.67 -33.16
CA LEU A 4 10.25 -10.26 -32.81
C LEU A 4 9.08 -9.59 -33.52
N ASN A 5 8.00 -9.31 -32.79
CA ASN A 5 6.80 -8.66 -33.33
C ASN A 5 6.87 -7.12 -33.27
N ILE A 6 7.76 -6.58 -32.44
CA ILE A 6 7.88 -5.14 -32.16
C ILE A 6 9.37 -4.78 -32.16
N LEU A 7 9.73 -3.71 -32.89
CA LEU A 7 11.10 -3.22 -32.99
C LEU A 7 11.17 -1.74 -32.65
N PRO A 8 11.92 -1.33 -31.59
CA PRO A 8 12.16 0.08 -31.31
C PRO A 8 13.17 0.65 -32.30
N VAL A 9 12.93 1.87 -32.75
CA VAL A 9 13.89 2.66 -33.53
C VAL A 9 14.49 3.71 -32.63
N VAL A 10 15.82 3.67 -32.50
CA VAL A 10 16.56 4.53 -31.56
C VAL A 10 17.60 5.32 -32.35
N ASP A 11 17.68 6.63 -32.09
CA ASP A 11 18.71 7.53 -32.59
C ASP A 11 19.40 8.21 -31.42
N ASN A 12 20.73 8.11 -31.34
CA ASN A 12 21.53 8.65 -30.24
C ASN A 12 20.97 8.34 -28.83
N ASN A 13 20.60 7.08 -28.61
CA ASN A 13 20.01 6.56 -27.37
C ASN A 13 18.59 7.09 -27.06
N ILE A 14 17.98 7.85 -27.96
CA ILE A 14 16.61 8.34 -27.82
C ILE A 14 15.68 7.53 -28.72
N ALA A 15 14.57 7.06 -28.20
CA ALA A 15 13.59 6.35 -28.98
C ALA A 15 12.82 7.30 -29.89
N VAL A 16 12.94 7.12 -31.19
CA VAL A 16 12.29 7.93 -32.21
C VAL A 16 11.05 7.28 -32.82
N GLY A 17 10.86 5.98 -32.61
CA GLY A 17 9.70 5.28 -33.14
C GLY A 17 9.62 3.82 -32.75
N ILE A 18 8.47 3.21 -33.08
CA ILE A 18 8.23 1.77 -32.99
C ILE A 18 7.78 1.25 -34.36
N ILE A 19 8.29 0.11 -34.75
CA ILE A 19 7.88 -0.63 -35.96
C ILE A 19 7.22 -1.91 -35.54
N PHE A 20 5.99 -2.14 -35.97
CA PHE A 20 5.27 -3.39 -35.80
C PHE A 20 5.52 -4.31 -36.98
N ARG A 21 5.92 -5.55 -36.73
CA ARG A 21 6.25 -6.55 -37.78
C ARG A 21 5.14 -6.72 -38.81
N GLU A 22 3.90 -6.82 -38.33
CA GLU A 22 2.75 -6.99 -39.20
C GLU A 22 2.60 -5.81 -40.19
N LYS A 23 2.64 -4.59 -39.70
CA LYS A 23 2.54 -3.37 -40.49
C LYS A 23 3.72 -3.23 -41.48
N PHE A 24 4.93 -3.53 -41.00
CA PHE A 24 6.13 -3.57 -41.84
C PHE A 24 6.01 -4.57 -42.99
N LEU A 25 5.61 -5.82 -42.70
CA LEU A 25 5.44 -6.85 -43.72
C LEU A 25 4.30 -6.52 -44.66
N ASN A 26 3.18 -6.01 -44.19
CA ASN A 26 2.08 -5.55 -45.02
C ASN A 26 2.52 -4.48 -46.01
N LYS A 27 3.31 -3.49 -45.56
CA LYS A 27 3.82 -2.44 -46.46
C LYS A 27 4.75 -2.97 -47.57
N LEU A 28 5.56 -3.99 -47.24
CA LEU A 28 6.49 -4.61 -48.21
C LEU A 28 5.83 -5.63 -49.11
N PHE A 29 4.85 -6.39 -48.64
CA PHE A 29 4.35 -7.60 -49.34
C PHE A 29 2.88 -7.52 -49.77
N SER A 30 2.12 -6.48 -49.38
CA SER A 30 0.71 -6.32 -49.79
C SER A 30 0.52 -5.99 -51.27
N SER A 31 1.56 -5.55 -51.98
CA SER A 31 1.53 -5.26 -53.42
C SER A 31 2.70 -5.91 -54.14
N HIS A 32 2.52 -6.20 -55.44
CA HIS A 32 3.56 -6.79 -56.32
C HIS A 32 4.84 -5.94 -56.39
N TYR A 33 4.71 -4.62 -56.13
CA TYR A 33 5.81 -3.65 -56.21
C TYR A 33 6.28 -3.14 -54.87
N GLY A 34 5.76 -3.67 -53.75
CA GLY A 34 6.05 -3.14 -52.40
C GLY A 34 7.52 -3.20 -52.02
N ILE A 35 8.21 -4.31 -52.36
CA ILE A 35 9.65 -4.45 -52.12
C ILE A 35 10.46 -3.46 -52.97
N GLU A 36 10.07 -3.25 -54.24
CA GLU A 36 10.76 -2.30 -55.11
C GLU A 36 10.59 -0.86 -54.66
N LEU A 37 9.40 -0.51 -54.17
CA LEU A 37 9.07 0.84 -53.70
C LEU A 37 9.66 1.16 -52.32
N TYR A 38 9.66 0.21 -51.42
CA TYR A 38 9.99 0.46 -50.01
C TYR A 38 11.27 -0.23 -49.50
N GLY A 39 11.76 -1.29 -50.22
CA GLY A 39 12.87 -2.12 -49.74
C GLY A 39 14.22 -1.42 -49.63
N LYS A 40 14.38 -0.24 -50.26
CA LYS A 40 15.59 0.61 -50.19
C LYS A 40 15.40 1.86 -49.32
N ASN A 41 14.20 2.05 -48.76
CA ASN A 41 13.91 3.21 -47.97
C ASN A 41 14.57 3.13 -46.57
N PRO A 42 14.98 4.23 -46.00
CA PRO A 42 15.50 4.24 -44.65
C PRO A 42 14.41 3.84 -43.63
N ILE A 43 14.84 3.27 -42.49
CA ILE A 43 13.95 2.64 -41.51
C ILE A 43 12.91 3.63 -40.94
N ASN A 44 13.22 4.93 -40.86
CA ASN A 44 12.30 5.96 -40.41
C ASN A 44 11.02 6.07 -41.25
N THR A 45 11.04 5.63 -42.53
CA THR A 45 9.87 5.61 -43.43
C THR A 45 8.79 4.61 -42.96
N PHE A 46 9.15 3.71 -42.06
CA PHE A 46 8.26 2.69 -41.50
C PHE A 46 7.72 3.07 -40.11
N ILE A 47 8.18 4.19 -39.53
CA ILE A 47 7.66 4.74 -38.28
C ILE A 47 6.33 5.43 -38.58
N GLU A 48 5.25 4.98 -37.94
CA GLU A 48 3.91 5.52 -38.17
C GLU A 48 3.48 6.54 -37.13
N SER A 49 4.00 6.44 -35.89
CA SER A 49 3.64 7.32 -34.79
C SER A 49 4.82 7.56 -33.83
N THR A 50 4.77 8.69 -33.13
CA THR A 50 5.67 8.91 -32.01
C THR A 50 5.27 7.97 -30.87
N PRO A 51 6.20 7.16 -30.36
CA PRO A 51 5.87 6.20 -29.32
C PRO A 51 5.54 6.90 -28.00
N LEU A 52 4.63 6.32 -27.23
CA LEU A 52 4.44 6.73 -25.86
C LEU A 52 5.68 6.31 -25.04
N CYS A 53 6.26 7.24 -24.31
CA CYS A 53 7.43 7.03 -23.47
C CYS A 53 7.09 7.23 -22.02
N PHE A 54 7.50 6.27 -21.17
CA PHE A 54 7.29 6.32 -19.73
C PHE A 54 8.65 6.14 -19.01
N ASP A 55 8.88 6.94 -17.99
CA ASP A 55 10.07 6.77 -17.14
C ASP A 55 9.98 5.48 -16.34
N LYS A 56 11.11 4.78 -16.17
CA LYS A 56 11.21 3.52 -15.44
C LYS A 56 10.69 3.58 -13.98
N ASN A 57 10.70 4.76 -13.38
CA ASN A 57 10.24 5.00 -12.01
C ASN A 57 8.75 5.40 -11.94
N MET A 58 8.08 5.53 -13.08
CA MET A 58 6.65 5.89 -13.12
C MET A 58 5.81 4.73 -12.56
N PRO A 59 4.92 4.99 -11.57
CA PRO A 59 4.02 3.97 -11.04
C PRO A 59 3.16 3.35 -12.14
N ILE A 60 2.99 2.03 -12.08
CA ILE A 60 2.27 1.25 -13.10
C ILE A 60 0.81 1.69 -13.27
N GLU A 61 0.18 2.17 -12.18
CA GLU A 61 -1.18 2.73 -12.18
C GLU A 61 -1.28 4.01 -13.02
N LEU A 62 -0.25 4.86 -12.97
CA LEU A 62 -0.18 6.07 -13.78
C LEU A 62 0.07 5.75 -15.25
N VAL A 63 0.94 4.77 -15.53
CA VAL A 63 1.17 4.27 -16.90
C VAL A 63 -0.14 3.75 -17.49
N SER A 64 -0.86 2.89 -16.77
CA SER A 64 -2.16 2.35 -17.17
C SER A 64 -3.19 3.44 -17.44
N LYS A 65 -3.29 4.43 -16.54
CA LYS A 65 -4.21 5.57 -16.68
C LYS A 65 -3.88 6.40 -17.93
N GLN A 66 -2.61 6.70 -18.18
CA GLN A 66 -2.20 7.48 -19.36
C GLN A 66 -2.46 6.72 -20.67
N LEU A 67 -2.14 5.41 -20.73
CA LEU A 67 -2.44 4.57 -21.90
C LEU A 67 -3.94 4.57 -22.21
N THR A 68 -4.78 4.44 -21.18
CA THR A 68 -6.24 4.46 -21.34
C THR A 68 -6.77 5.82 -21.77
N THR A 69 -6.21 6.92 -21.23
CA THR A 69 -6.65 8.29 -21.53
C THR A 69 -6.28 8.71 -22.95
N LEU A 70 -5.11 8.29 -23.42
CA LEU A 70 -4.61 8.66 -24.74
C LEU A 70 -5.24 7.83 -25.87
N MET A 71 -6.12 6.87 -25.53
CA MET A 71 -6.78 5.97 -26.51
C MET A 71 -5.81 5.43 -27.56
N SER A 72 -4.55 5.17 -27.17
CA SER A 72 -3.55 4.64 -28.07
C SER A 72 -3.94 3.21 -28.44
N ASN A 73 -4.14 2.97 -29.74
CA ASN A 73 -4.33 1.64 -30.28
C ASN A 73 -3.00 0.87 -30.41
N ASP A 74 -1.89 1.49 -30.06
CA ASP A 74 -0.59 0.84 -30.14
C ASP A 74 -0.42 -0.14 -28.97
N PRO A 75 -0.11 -1.40 -29.26
CA PRO A 75 0.00 -2.44 -28.22
C PRO A 75 1.30 -2.34 -27.40
N ALA A 76 2.15 -1.33 -27.67
CA ALA A 76 3.47 -1.18 -27.04
C ALA A 76 3.82 0.27 -26.75
N PHE A 77 4.71 0.44 -25.76
CA PHE A 77 5.26 1.74 -25.33
C PHE A 77 6.76 1.59 -25.04
N ILE A 78 7.45 2.72 -24.97
CA ILE A 78 8.88 2.77 -24.66
C ILE A 78 9.07 3.04 -23.17
N ILE A 79 10.05 2.34 -22.58
CA ILE A 79 10.52 2.60 -21.21
C ILE A 79 11.82 3.39 -21.32
N THR A 80 11.92 4.49 -20.57
CA THR A 80 13.08 5.38 -20.58
C THR A 80 13.70 5.52 -19.19
N ASP A 81 14.99 5.89 -19.18
CA ASP A 81 15.73 6.34 -17.99
C ASP A 81 16.33 7.70 -18.31
N ASN A 82 15.86 8.77 -17.66
CA ASN A 82 16.26 10.15 -17.96
C ASN A 82 16.18 10.50 -19.46
N CYS A 83 15.06 10.11 -20.11
CA CYS A 83 14.81 10.25 -21.54
C CYS A 83 15.62 9.35 -22.47
N GLU A 84 16.57 8.55 -21.98
CA GLU A 84 17.28 7.55 -22.77
C GLU A 84 16.47 6.25 -22.87
N TYR A 85 16.57 5.59 -24.03
CA TYR A 85 15.93 4.31 -24.27
C TYR A 85 16.44 3.23 -23.33
N LEU A 86 15.55 2.60 -22.58
CA LEU A 86 15.86 1.49 -21.71
C LEU A 86 15.28 0.17 -22.21
N GLY A 87 14.06 0.21 -22.74
CA GLY A 87 13.36 -1.00 -23.18
C GLY A 87 11.99 -0.72 -23.77
N ILE A 88 11.30 -1.80 -24.10
CA ILE A 88 9.92 -1.79 -24.60
C ILE A 88 9.02 -2.50 -23.59
N GLY A 89 7.84 -1.95 -23.36
CA GLY A 89 6.75 -2.58 -22.65
C GLY A 89 5.55 -2.80 -23.58
N THR A 90 4.76 -3.83 -23.30
CA THR A 90 3.48 -4.03 -23.99
C THR A 90 2.31 -3.82 -23.03
N VAL A 91 1.14 -3.53 -23.57
CA VAL A 91 -0.10 -3.46 -22.77
C VAL A 91 -0.38 -4.81 -22.09
N LEU A 92 -0.02 -5.93 -22.73
CA LEU A 92 -0.16 -7.27 -22.14
C LEU A 92 0.77 -7.46 -20.93
N ASP A 93 2.05 -7.02 -21.04
CA ASP A 93 2.99 -7.08 -19.91
C ASP A 93 2.50 -6.23 -18.74
N LEU A 94 1.98 -5.02 -19.03
CA LEU A 94 1.37 -4.15 -18.05
C LEU A 94 0.19 -4.82 -17.33
N LEU A 95 -0.71 -5.44 -18.10
CA LEU A 95 -1.87 -6.15 -17.57
C LEU A 95 -1.47 -7.36 -16.72
N ALA A 96 -0.48 -8.12 -17.18
CA ALA A 96 0.06 -9.27 -16.44
C ALA A 96 0.67 -8.83 -15.11
N GLU A 97 1.49 -7.77 -15.11
CA GLU A 97 2.10 -7.25 -13.90
C GLU A 97 1.05 -6.66 -12.94
N PHE A 98 0.07 -5.91 -13.46
CA PHE A 98 -1.04 -5.40 -12.66
C PHE A 98 -1.84 -6.54 -12.01
N THR A 99 -2.17 -7.58 -12.78
CA THR A 99 -2.87 -8.76 -12.26
C THR A 99 -2.05 -9.47 -11.20
N ARG A 100 -0.73 -9.61 -11.41
CA ARG A 100 0.19 -10.20 -10.44
C ARG A 100 0.19 -9.42 -9.14
N GLN A 101 0.26 -8.09 -9.20
CA GLN A 101 0.23 -7.22 -8.00
C GLN A 101 -1.12 -7.33 -7.27
N GLN A 102 -2.24 -7.37 -8.00
CA GLN A 102 -3.56 -7.57 -7.38
C GLN A 102 -3.68 -8.92 -6.66
N LEU A 103 -3.17 -9.98 -7.27
CA LEU A 103 -3.14 -11.31 -6.63
C LEU A 103 -2.23 -11.35 -5.40
N ASP A 104 -1.06 -10.72 -5.45
CA ASP A 104 -0.16 -10.61 -4.30
C ASP A 104 -0.79 -9.81 -3.15
N ASN A 105 -1.45 -8.70 -3.47
CA ASN A 105 -2.17 -7.91 -2.47
C ASN A 105 -3.30 -8.72 -1.82
N ALA A 106 -4.09 -9.43 -2.63
CA ALA A 106 -5.18 -10.27 -2.14
C ALA A 106 -4.69 -11.44 -1.26
N LYS A 107 -3.57 -12.08 -1.62
CA LYS A 107 -2.97 -13.16 -0.82
C LYS A 107 -2.50 -12.72 0.55
N HIS A 108 -2.08 -11.46 0.68
CA HIS A 108 -1.51 -10.91 1.90
C HIS A 108 -2.46 -9.97 2.64
N ALA A 109 -3.71 -9.82 2.17
CA ALA A 109 -4.73 -9.08 2.89
C ALA A 109 -5.28 -9.88 4.06
N ASN A 110 -5.62 -9.19 5.13
CA ASN A 110 -6.36 -9.79 6.24
C ASN A 110 -7.78 -10.16 5.79
N PRO A 111 -8.26 -11.39 5.97
CA PRO A 111 -9.55 -11.83 5.43
C PRO A 111 -10.77 -11.13 6.06
N LEU A 112 -10.65 -10.62 7.30
CA LEU A 112 -11.73 -9.94 8.00
C LEU A 112 -11.90 -8.48 7.57
N THR A 113 -10.78 -7.76 7.41
CA THR A 113 -10.78 -6.31 7.16
C THR A 113 -10.38 -5.93 5.74
N LEU A 114 -9.84 -6.87 4.96
CA LEU A 114 -9.25 -6.68 3.63
C LEU A 114 -8.08 -5.69 3.61
N LEU A 115 -7.62 -5.25 4.77
CA LEU A 115 -6.42 -4.41 4.87
C LEU A 115 -5.14 -5.22 4.59
N PRO A 116 -4.09 -4.58 4.08
CA PRO A 116 -2.78 -5.20 3.92
C PRO A 116 -2.29 -5.86 5.21
N GLY A 117 -1.81 -7.08 5.12
CA GLY A 117 -1.16 -7.79 6.24
C GLY A 117 0.29 -7.34 6.45
N SER A 118 1.05 -8.10 7.25
CA SER A 118 2.44 -7.78 7.61
C SER A 118 3.37 -7.66 6.40
N THR A 119 3.28 -8.59 5.43
CA THR A 119 4.21 -8.66 4.30
C THR A 119 4.23 -7.37 3.44
N PRO A 120 3.09 -6.86 2.92
CA PRO A 120 3.08 -5.62 2.16
C PRO A 120 3.46 -4.39 2.99
N ILE A 121 3.10 -4.34 4.27
CA ILE A 121 3.48 -3.22 5.16
C ILE A 121 4.99 -3.21 5.40
N ASN A 122 5.60 -4.36 5.70
CA ASN A 122 7.05 -4.46 5.91
C ASN A 122 7.84 -4.09 4.64
N LYS A 123 7.34 -4.49 3.46
CA LYS A 123 7.93 -4.10 2.17
C LYS A 123 7.87 -2.59 1.97
N LEU A 124 6.74 -1.95 2.25
CA LEU A 124 6.60 -0.50 2.17
C LEU A 124 7.56 0.22 3.12
N VAL A 125 7.65 -0.21 4.38
CA VAL A 125 8.55 0.38 5.38
C VAL A 125 10.00 0.30 4.92
N ASN A 126 10.46 -0.87 4.44
CA ASN A 126 11.82 -1.03 3.94
C ASN A 126 12.09 -0.13 2.72
N GLN A 127 11.14 -0.03 1.78
CA GLN A 127 11.27 0.90 0.63
C GLN A 127 11.38 2.36 1.05
N LEU A 128 10.63 2.78 2.07
CA LEU A 128 10.73 4.15 2.61
C LEU A 128 12.10 4.40 3.25
N LEU A 129 12.63 3.43 3.99
CA LEU A 129 13.97 3.49 4.59
C LEU A 129 15.08 3.56 3.54
N GLU A 130 15.05 2.68 2.54
CA GLU A 130 16.02 2.65 1.44
C GLU A 130 16.04 3.97 0.67
N ASN A 131 14.87 4.54 0.40
CA ASN A 131 14.73 5.82 -0.30
C ASN A 131 14.90 7.04 0.62
N LYS A 132 15.19 6.85 1.90
CA LYS A 132 15.33 7.91 2.91
C LYS A 132 14.13 8.87 2.95
N LYS A 133 12.94 8.37 2.65
CA LYS A 133 11.71 9.17 2.72
C LYS A 133 11.24 9.27 4.17
N PRO A 134 10.89 10.48 4.66
CA PRO A 134 10.42 10.65 6.02
C PRO A 134 9.02 10.00 6.17
N PHE A 135 8.81 9.29 7.28
CA PHE A 135 7.50 8.74 7.65
C PHE A 135 7.43 8.55 9.17
N SER A 136 6.22 8.49 9.70
CA SER A 136 5.96 8.09 11.10
C SER A 136 5.23 6.74 11.10
N PHE A 137 5.39 6.00 12.19
CA PHE A 137 4.85 4.66 12.30
C PHE A 137 4.03 4.54 13.60
N GLY A 138 2.82 3.97 13.50
CA GLY A 138 1.94 3.69 14.62
C GLY A 138 1.60 2.22 14.72
N TYR A 139 1.76 1.66 15.91
CA TYR A 139 1.31 0.31 16.26
C TYR A 139 0.10 0.42 17.18
N PHE A 140 -1.07 0.02 16.72
CA PHE A 140 -2.37 0.11 17.39
C PHE A 140 -2.78 -1.25 17.92
N ASP A 141 -3.35 -1.28 19.14
CA ASP A 141 -3.75 -2.50 19.82
C ASP A 141 -5.02 -2.23 20.64
N LEU A 142 -5.98 -3.16 20.59
CA LEU A 142 -7.21 -3.08 21.35
C LEU A 142 -7.01 -3.58 22.79
N ASP A 143 -7.17 -2.70 23.76
CA ASP A 143 -7.16 -3.09 25.16
C ASP A 143 -8.48 -3.76 25.55
N ASN A 144 -8.41 -4.77 26.41
CA ASN A 144 -9.57 -5.52 26.92
C ASN A 144 -10.39 -6.27 25.84
N PHE A 145 -9.82 -6.51 24.65
CA PHE A 145 -10.52 -7.17 23.55
C PHE A 145 -10.91 -8.60 23.88
N LYS A 146 -10.03 -9.36 24.55
CA LYS A 146 -10.36 -10.74 24.96
C LYS A 146 -11.51 -10.79 25.96
N PRO A 147 -11.53 -10.03 27.09
CA PRO A 147 -12.70 -9.94 27.96
C PRO A 147 -14.01 -9.59 27.25
N TYR A 148 -13.94 -8.72 26.26
CA TYR A 148 -15.10 -8.39 25.43
C TYR A 148 -15.61 -9.61 24.65
N ASN A 149 -14.72 -10.33 23.96
CA ASN A 149 -15.09 -11.53 23.22
C ASN A 149 -15.68 -12.63 24.14
N ASP A 150 -15.16 -12.75 25.35
CA ASP A 150 -15.64 -13.73 26.34
C ASP A 150 -17.08 -13.43 26.81
N VAL A 151 -17.54 -12.16 26.73
CA VAL A 151 -18.90 -11.71 27.12
C VAL A 151 -19.84 -11.59 25.94
N TYR A 152 -19.39 -10.97 24.84
CA TYR A 152 -20.22 -10.60 23.68
C TYR A 152 -20.11 -11.58 22.51
N GLY A 153 -19.13 -12.49 22.56
CA GLY A 153 -18.85 -13.44 21.49
C GLY A 153 -17.91 -12.92 20.41
N TYR A 154 -17.34 -13.85 19.65
CA TYR A 154 -16.36 -13.54 18.61
C TYR A 154 -16.93 -12.74 17.45
N ASP A 155 -18.20 -12.97 17.07
CA ASP A 155 -18.85 -12.21 16.00
C ASP A 155 -18.96 -10.71 16.34
N ALA A 156 -19.27 -10.38 17.61
CA ALA A 156 -19.27 -8.99 18.08
C ALA A 156 -17.86 -8.39 18.10
N GLY A 157 -16.84 -9.20 18.46
CA GLY A 157 -15.45 -8.79 18.39
C GLY A 157 -15.00 -8.49 16.96
N ASP A 158 -15.40 -9.30 16.00
CA ASP A 158 -15.11 -9.08 14.59
C ASP A 158 -15.69 -7.75 14.08
N GLU A 159 -16.88 -7.34 14.56
CA GLU A 159 -17.46 -6.04 14.22
C GLU A 159 -16.62 -4.87 14.81
N ILE A 160 -16.07 -5.02 16.01
CA ILE A 160 -15.13 -4.01 16.58
C ILE A 160 -13.84 -3.94 15.74
N ILE A 161 -13.27 -5.06 15.33
CA ILE A 161 -12.08 -5.09 14.47
C ILE A 161 -12.37 -4.37 13.14
N LYS A 162 -13.56 -4.60 12.53
CA LYS A 162 -13.99 -3.90 11.31
C LYS A 162 -14.17 -2.40 11.54
N ALA A 163 -14.71 -1.99 12.70
CA ALA A 163 -14.85 -0.60 13.08
C ALA A 163 -13.49 0.10 13.19
N VAL A 164 -12.52 -0.53 13.87
CA VAL A 164 -11.14 -0.01 13.92
C VAL A 164 -10.56 0.14 12.53
N ALA A 165 -10.65 -0.89 11.69
CA ALA A 165 -10.15 -0.85 10.32
C ALA A 165 -10.76 0.30 9.51
N LYS A 166 -12.07 0.52 9.64
CA LYS A 166 -12.79 1.61 8.99
C LYS A 166 -12.35 2.99 9.50
N THR A 167 -12.24 3.15 10.82
CA THR A 167 -11.79 4.40 11.46
C THR A 167 -10.36 4.75 11.03
N LEU A 168 -9.44 3.78 11.06
CA LEU A 168 -8.07 3.97 10.59
C LEU A 168 -8.03 4.37 9.11
N SER A 169 -8.76 3.66 8.25
CA SER A 169 -8.79 3.94 6.80
C SER A 169 -9.41 5.30 6.47
N HIS A 170 -10.40 5.75 7.26
CA HIS A 170 -11.02 7.05 7.08
C HIS A 170 -10.05 8.21 7.38
N HIS A 171 -9.31 8.10 8.49
CA HIS A 171 -8.35 9.14 8.91
C HIS A 171 -6.99 9.08 8.20
N VAL A 172 -6.68 7.93 7.54
CA VAL A 172 -5.42 7.71 6.82
C VAL A 172 -5.72 7.32 5.37
N PRO A 173 -6.16 8.27 4.53
CA PRO A 173 -6.38 8.01 3.12
C PRO A 173 -5.04 7.70 2.40
N PRO A 174 -5.07 7.10 1.20
CA PRO A 174 -3.88 6.61 0.49
C PRO A 174 -2.77 7.65 0.27
N GLU A 175 -3.09 8.91 0.14
CA GLU A 175 -2.14 10.02 0.02
C GLU A 175 -1.42 10.37 1.33
N CYS A 176 -2.01 10.00 2.47
CA CYS A 176 -1.47 10.29 3.80
C CYS A 176 -0.74 9.09 4.43
N GLY A 177 -0.90 7.91 3.87
CA GLY A 177 -0.24 6.73 4.42
C GLY A 177 -0.84 5.40 4.00
N ARG A 178 -0.54 4.37 4.77
CA ARG A 178 -1.09 3.03 4.59
C ARG A 178 -1.45 2.43 5.93
N VAL A 179 -2.61 1.80 5.96
CA VAL A 179 -3.11 1.03 7.11
C VAL A 179 -2.87 -0.45 6.84
N GLY A 180 -2.46 -1.18 7.87
CA GLY A 180 -2.29 -2.63 7.83
C GLY A 180 -2.95 -3.30 9.03
N HIS A 181 -3.44 -4.53 8.83
CA HIS A 181 -3.97 -5.39 9.88
C HIS A 181 -3.09 -6.63 9.99
N ILE A 182 -2.32 -6.72 11.06
CA ILE A 182 -1.30 -7.77 11.23
C ILE A 182 -1.92 -9.08 11.70
N GLY A 183 -2.95 -9.00 12.52
CA GLY A 183 -3.71 -10.14 13.00
C GLY A 183 -4.31 -9.91 14.39
N GLY A 184 -5.43 -10.59 14.67
CA GLY A 184 -6.15 -10.39 15.93
C GLY A 184 -6.58 -8.94 16.12
N ASP A 185 -6.09 -8.31 17.17
CA ASP A 185 -6.35 -6.93 17.59
C ASP A 185 -5.23 -5.94 17.23
N ASP A 186 -4.23 -6.36 16.45
CA ASP A 186 -3.04 -5.59 16.11
C ASP A 186 -3.14 -4.92 14.73
N PHE A 187 -3.05 -3.59 14.69
CA PHE A 187 -3.01 -2.79 13.46
C PHE A 187 -1.75 -1.95 13.37
N ILE A 188 -1.36 -1.63 12.15
CA ILE A 188 -0.23 -0.75 11.85
C ILE A 188 -0.68 0.39 10.95
N VAL A 189 -0.14 1.57 11.18
CA VAL A 189 -0.27 2.72 10.29
C VAL A 189 1.10 3.28 9.95
N VAL A 190 1.38 3.39 8.66
CA VAL A 190 2.56 4.07 8.13
C VAL A 190 2.11 5.44 7.63
N PHE A 191 2.44 6.50 8.32
CA PHE A 191 2.07 7.87 7.97
C PHE A 191 3.16 8.52 7.12
N THR A 192 2.81 9.03 5.97
CA THR A 192 3.70 9.78 5.07
C THR A 192 3.38 11.27 4.99
N CYS A 193 2.38 11.73 5.74
CA CYS A 193 1.93 13.12 5.85
C CYS A 193 2.52 13.82 7.09
N ASN A 194 2.53 15.15 7.07
CA ASN A 194 3.07 15.96 8.18
C ASN A 194 2.11 16.07 9.37
N ASP A 195 0.81 15.93 9.14
CA ASP A 195 -0.26 16.03 10.14
C ASP A 195 -0.56 14.68 10.84
N TRP A 196 0.39 13.74 10.78
CA TRP A 196 0.24 12.37 11.27
C TRP A 196 -0.20 12.28 12.74
N LEU A 197 0.30 13.17 13.61
CA LEU A 197 -0.05 13.16 15.03
C LEU A 197 -1.51 13.56 15.24
N SER A 198 -1.95 14.64 14.60
CA SER A 198 -3.35 15.07 14.66
C SER A 198 -4.30 13.99 14.11
N ARG A 199 -3.88 13.26 13.08
CA ARG A 199 -4.66 12.11 12.58
C ARG A 199 -4.76 11.00 13.59
N CYS A 200 -3.65 10.69 14.29
CA CYS A 200 -3.67 9.70 15.36
C CYS A 200 -4.63 10.10 16.48
N GLU A 201 -4.60 11.35 16.91
CA GLU A 201 -5.50 11.88 17.94
C GLU A 201 -6.97 11.82 17.50
N ASN A 202 -7.26 12.17 16.24
CA ASN A 202 -8.61 12.07 15.68
C ASN A 202 -9.10 10.60 15.57
N ILE A 203 -8.21 9.65 15.27
CA ILE A 203 -8.52 8.22 15.30
C ILE A 203 -8.97 7.80 16.70
N LEU A 204 -8.20 8.17 17.72
CA LEU A 204 -8.49 7.80 19.11
C LEU A 204 -9.82 8.41 19.59
N GLU A 205 -10.10 9.67 19.24
CA GLU A 205 -11.35 10.34 19.63
C GLU A 205 -12.55 9.78 18.88
N THR A 206 -12.40 9.47 17.57
CA THR A 206 -13.47 8.84 16.76
C THR A 206 -13.81 7.47 17.33
N PHE A 207 -12.78 6.62 17.56
CA PHE A 207 -12.98 5.28 18.11
C PHE A 207 -13.61 5.30 19.50
N LYS A 208 -13.21 6.23 20.38
CA LYS A 208 -13.79 6.40 21.70
C LYS A 208 -15.31 6.57 21.68
N ASN A 209 -15.81 7.30 20.70
CA ASN A 209 -17.25 7.55 20.57
C ASN A 209 -17.94 6.38 19.88
N GLU A 210 -17.31 5.80 18.84
CA GLU A 210 -17.89 4.70 18.05
C GLU A 210 -17.99 3.40 18.85
N VAL A 211 -17.01 3.09 19.70
CA VAL A 211 -16.96 1.83 20.46
C VAL A 211 -18.14 1.65 21.42
N LEU A 212 -18.74 2.72 21.89
CA LEU A 212 -19.90 2.67 22.81
C LEU A 212 -21.11 2.00 22.16
N SER A 213 -21.28 2.09 20.85
CA SER A 213 -22.39 1.46 20.13
C SER A 213 -22.35 -0.08 20.12
N TYR A 214 -21.22 -0.67 20.49
CA TYR A 214 -21.00 -2.11 20.56
C TYR A 214 -21.27 -2.71 21.96
N TYR A 215 -21.72 -1.88 22.92
CA TYR A 215 -22.04 -2.31 24.27
C TYR A 215 -23.52 -2.13 24.60
N ASN A 216 -24.03 -2.94 25.52
CA ASN A 216 -25.34 -2.71 26.11
C ASN A 216 -25.34 -1.52 27.09
N GLU A 217 -26.51 -0.95 27.39
CA GLU A 217 -26.66 0.20 28.27
C GLU A 217 -26.10 -0.04 29.68
N LYS A 218 -26.21 -1.27 30.21
CA LYS A 218 -25.69 -1.61 31.54
C LYS A 218 -24.18 -1.46 31.59
N ASP A 219 -23.47 -2.02 30.60
CA ASP A 219 -22.01 -2.00 30.60
C ASP A 219 -21.46 -0.61 30.24
N ILE A 220 -22.19 0.19 29.45
CA ILE A 220 -21.91 1.61 29.26
C ILE A 220 -22.01 2.37 30.59
N ASN A 221 -23.09 2.18 31.34
CA ASN A 221 -23.31 2.88 32.60
C ASN A 221 -22.29 2.50 33.69
N THR A 222 -21.84 1.24 33.68
CA THR A 222 -20.79 0.74 34.58
C THR A 222 -19.38 1.05 34.09
N GLN A 223 -19.22 1.59 32.86
CA GLN A 223 -17.93 1.86 32.21
C GLN A 223 -17.04 0.62 32.09
N GLY A 224 -17.64 -0.57 31.96
CA GLY A 224 -16.91 -1.81 31.83
C GLY A 224 -17.75 -3.06 32.02
N ILE A 225 -17.13 -4.19 31.91
CA ILE A 225 -17.72 -5.53 31.97
C ILE A 225 -17.12 -6.35 33.13
N ILE A 226 -17.91 -7.26 33.67
CA ILE A 226 -17.43 -8.21 34.67
C ILE A 226 -17.39 -9.60 34.06
N THR A 227 -16.20 -10.17 33.95
CA THR A 227 -16.00 -11.54 33.44
C THR A 227 -14.85 -12.22 34.18
N GLU A 228 -14.58 -13.48 33.86
CA GLU A 228 -13.50 -14.24 34.49
C GLU A 228 -12.15 -13.90 33.85
N ASN A 229 -11.14 -13.74 34.71
CA ASN A 229 -9.75 -13.60 34.24
C ASN A 229 -9.18 -15.00 33.88
N ARG A 230 -7.91 -15.04 33.41
CA ARG A 230 -7.21 -16.29 33.04
C ARG A 230 -7.08 -17.30 34.19
N LYS A 231 -7.37 -16.90 35.44
CA LYS A 231 -7.34 -17.75 36.62
C LYS A 231 -8.74 -18.20 37.08
N GLY A 232 -9.81 -17.82 36.36
CA GLY A 232 -11.19 -18.16 36.72
C GLY A 232 -11.79 -17.21 37.79
N GLU A 233 -11.12 -16.08 38.11
CA GLU A 233 -11.59 -15.13 39.11
C GLU A 233 -12.42 -14.04 38.39
N LYS A 234 -13.56 -13.65 38.98
CA LYS A 234 -14.38 -12.55 38.45
C LYS A 234 -13.64 -11.23 38.65
N CYS A 235 -13.38 -10.55 37.54
CA CYS A 235 -12.70 -9.27 37.50
C CYS A 235 -13.50 -8.26 36.68
N PHE A 236 -13.36 -7.01 37.05
CA PHE A 236 -13.85 -5.88 36.26
C PHE A 236 -12.83 -5.51 35.19
N PHE A 237 -13.31 -5.35 33.96
CA PHE A 237 -12.52 -4.88 32.82
C PHE A 237 -13.16 -3.61 32.26
N PRO A 238 -12.40 -2.50 32.09
CA PRO A 238 -12.89 -1.31 31.42
C PRO A 238 -13.37 -1.59 30.01
N LEU A 239 -14.13 -0.67 29.44
CA LEU A 239 -14.51 -0.72 28.03
C LEU A 239 -13.26 -0.79 27.15
N ILE A 240 -13.41 -1.37 25.94
CA ILE A 240 -12.34 -1.42 24.95
C ILE A 240 -11.80 -0.03 24.66
N SER A 241 -10.48 0.07 24.59
CA SER A 241 -9.75 1.25 24.17
C SER A 241 -8.65 0.91 23.16
N LEU A 242 -8.06 1.93 22.53
CA LEU A 242 -6.90 1.79 21.66
C LEU A 242 -5.66 2.30 22.38
N SER A 243 -4.65 1.44 22.47
CA SER A 243 -3.29 1.80 22.89
C SER A 243 -2.37 1.89 21.67
N VAL A 244 -1.68 3.03 21.50
CA VAL A 244 -0.87 3.28 20.30
C VAL A 244 0.58 3.56 20.67
N GLY A 245 1.49 2.73 20.13
CA GLY A 245 2.91 2.99 20.14
C GLY A 245 3.33 3.73 18.87
N LEU A 246 3.86 4.94 19.02
CA LEU A 246 4.25 5.80 17.90
C LEU A 246 5.76 5.93 17.80
N VAL A 247 6.27 5.91 16.56
CA VAL A 247 7.66 6.22 16.21
C VAL A 247 7.64 7.39 15.24
N ASN A 248 8.28 8.50 15.59
CA ASN A 248 8.27 9.70 14.78
C ASN A 248 9.29 9.64 13.63
N GLN A 249 9.22 10.61 12.71
CA GLN A 249 10.09 10.69 11.52
C GLN A 249 11.59 10.77 11.88
N LEU A 250 11.96 11.43 12.99
CA LEU A 250 13.35 11.57 13.40
C LEU A 250 13.94 10.24 13.89
N SER A 251 13.10 9.39 14.48
CA SER A 251 13.48 8.06 14.95
C SER A 251 13.50 7.05 13.79
N THR A 252 12.51 7.08 12.89
CA THR A 252 12.44 6.15 11.76
C THR A 252 13.63 6.29 10.81
N ILE A 253 14.11 7.51 10.56
CA ILE A 253 15.26 7.78 9.66
C ILE A 253 16.56 7.10 10.11
N ARG A 254 16.66 6.71 11.38
CA ARG A 254 17.82 6.06 11.97
C ARG A 254 17.71 4.53 12.03
N CYS A 255 16.52 4.01 11.78
CA CYS A 255 16.29 2.57 11.70
C CYS A 255 16.84 2.00 10.40
N ARG A 256 17.31 0.75 10.45
CA ARG A 256 17.89 0.04 9.31
C ARG A 256 16.89 -0.89 8.64
N SER A 257 15.86 -1.27 9.38
CA SER A 257 14.88 -2.25 8.94
C SER A 257 13.50 -1.98 9.55
N HIS A 258 12.47 -2.61 8.97
CA HIS A 258 11.13 -2.63 9.56
C HIS A 258 11.11 -3.25 10.96
N VAL A 259 12.05 -4.15 11.27
CA VAL A 259 12.15 -4.81 12.60
C VAL A 259 12.52 -3.79 13.66
N ASP A 260 13.52 -2.94 13.40
CA ASP A 260 13.93 -1.90 14.35
C ASP A 260 12.77 -0.96 14.70
N ILE A 261 11.95 -0.60 13.68
CA ILE A 261 10.77 0.26 13.86
C ILE A 261 9.69 -0.45 14.66
N ALA A 262 9.44 -1.73 14.36
CA ALA A 262 8.45 -2.53 15.08
C ALA A 262 8.81 -2.71 16.56
N ASP A 263 10.10 -2.87 16.87
CA ASP A 263 10.60 -2.96 18.25
C ASP A 263 10.37 -1.65 19.00
N LEU A 264 10.75 -0.50 18.41
CA LEU A 264 10.52 0.82 19.01
C LEU A 264 9.03 1.10 19.22
N ALA A 265 8.19 0.75 18.25
CA ALA A 265 6.75 0.91 18.36
C ALA A 265 6.13 0.00 19.41
N SER A 266 6.62 -1.25 19.53
CA SER A 266 6.17 -2.20 20.56
C SER A 266 6.55 -1.73 21.97
N GLU A 267 7.74 -1.15 22.16
CA GLU A 267 8.13 -0.54 23.44
C GLU A 267 7.20 0.62 23.80
N ALA A 268 6.93 1.50 22.84
CA ALA A 268 6.01 2.62 23.01
C ALA A 268 4.58 2.13 23.35
N LYS A 269 4.09 1.10 22.65
CA LYS A 269 2.78 0.48 22.89
C LYS A 269 2.65 -0.04 24.33
N LYS A 270 3.70 -0.69 24.87
CA LYS A 270 3.71 -1.16 26.26
C LYS A 270 3.54 -0.02 27.27
N ILE A 271 4.10 1.16 26.97
CA ILE A 271 3.94 2.34 27.83
C ILE A 271 2.51 2.90 27.69
N ALA A 272 2.00 3.03 26.47
CA ALA A 272 0.64 3.47 26.21
C ALA A 272 -0.40 2.61 26.95
N LYS A 273 -0.26 1.28 26.97
CA LYS A 273 -1.14 0.34 27.67
C LYS A 273 -1.24 0.55 29.20
N ASN A 274 -0.31 1.29 29.80
CA ASN A 274 -0.39 1.65 31.22
C ASN A 274 -1.20 2.94 31.47
N ILE A 275 -1.64 3.63 30.42
CA ILE A 275 -2.46 4.83 30.47
C ILE A 275 -3.92 4.42 30.26
N PRO A 276 -4.84 4.69 31.20
CA PRO A 276 -6.24 4.28 31.06
C PRO A 276 -6.94 4.93 29.88
N GLY A 277 -7.76 4.15 29.15
CA GLY A 277 -8.53 4.59 28.00
C GLY A 277 -7.68 4.70 26.73
N ASN A 278 -8.24 5.37 25.71
CA ASN A 278 -7.50 5.58 24.46
C ASN A 278 -6.25 6.40 24.70
N SER A 279 -5.12 5.88 24.32
CA SER A 279 -3.83 6.49 24.65
C SER A 279 -2.79 6.29 23.58
N TYR A 280 -1.79 7.16 23.54
CA TYR A 280 -0.60 6.93 22.72
C TYR A 280 0.68 7.30 23.48
N PHE A 281 1.78 6.72 23.07
CA PHE A 281 3.11 7.11 23.52
C PHE A 281 4.06 7.19 22.31
N ILE A 282 4.83 8.28 22.23
CA ILE A 282 5.81 8.50 21.15
C ILE A 282 7.18 8.07 21.63
N ASN A 283 7.77 7.04 21.00
CA ASN A 283 9.16 6.69 21.26
C ASN A 283 10.08 7.74 20.65
N GLN A 284 10.77 8.47 21.52
CA GLN A 284 11.75 9.49 21.14
C GLN A 284 13.18 8.99 21.23
N ARG A 285 13.38 7.71 21.58
CA ARG A 285 14.72 7.14 21.68
C ARG A 285 15.38 7.17 20.31
N LEU A 286 16.50 7.81 20.28
CA LEU A 286 17.43 7.77 19.17
C LEU A 286 18.14 6.43 19.30
N SER A 287 17.88 5.46 18.40
CA SER A 287 18.66 4.22 18.36
C SER A 287 20.15 4.60 18.24
N THR A 288 20.92 4.16 19.22
CA THR A 288 22.38 4.37 19.30
C THR A 288 23.12 3.61 18.22
#